data_b61959b1beafa164c9eeaa257d685131
#
_entry.id   b61959b1beafa164c9eeaa257d685131
#
_cell.length_a   1.000
_cell.length_b   1.000
_cell.length_c   1.000
_cell.angle_alpha   90.00
_cell.angle_beta   90.00
_cell.angle_gamma   90.00
#
_symmetry.space_group_name_H-M   'P 1'
#
loop_
_entity.id
_entity.type
_entity.pdbx_description
1 polymer ?
#
loop_
_entity_poly.entity_id
_entity_poly.type
_entity_poly.pdbx_seq_one_letter_code
_entity_poly.pdbx_strand_id
1 'polypeptide(L)'
;METTITDRRPEWLKRLHEWRVAHVSEKMFMIILALLVGFFAAVAAFSLHWIINQIVSLLTSSFDRTGANWLYLVYPVVGIYLTSLFVRYVVKDNISHGITRILYAISTNKSRLKSHNCWSSVIASAITIGFGGSVGAEAPIVLTGSAIGSNLGQIFHMDRKMLMTLVGCGAAGAIAGIFKAPIAGLVFTLEVLMIDMTMSALLPILVSCVTATCFTYIFSGDAALFTFHLDSEWSVERIPACVLLGISCGLVSLYFIRTMGFCEGIFARFKDKPYVKLAIGGTVLSLLIFLFPALYGEGYSSINLLLNGRTEADWNRILNNSLFSGQGALLIPYIALVLFTKVVATSATNGGGGCGGTFAPSLFIGCFTGFLFSRLWNINEIGVYVPEKNFALLGMAGVMSGVMHAPLTGIFLIAELTGGYSMFMPLMIVSVCAYLTIIIFEPHSIYGSRLAKQGKLITHHTDHAVLTLMNLDSVIERDYLSVTPDMELGQIVHKISRSHSTVLPVLDAGGSLLGEIDIMKIRNVVFRIELYHHFKSSQLMTDPKARLSDTTPMADVMRTFDRTGANWLPVLDAESRLKGYISRQRIYTMYRKMVADMSED
;
A
#
# COMPACT_ATOMS: atom_id res chain seq x y z
N MET A 1 9.68 39.37 3.05
CA MET A 1 8.34 39.63 3.62
C MET A 1 7.87 38.31 4.22
N GLU A 2 8.24 38.05 5.47
CA GLU A 2 7.77 36.90 6.25
C GLU A 2 6.31 37.12 6.58
N THR A 3 5.44 36.35 5.97
CA THR A 3 4.03 36.27 6.37
C THR A 3 3.97 35.54 7.71
N THR A 4 3.86 36.30 8.78
CA THR A 4 3.53 35.84 10.13
C THR A 4 2.20 35.08 10.07
N ILE A 5 2.29 33.77 9.96
CA ILE A 5 1.14 32.88 10.16
C ILE A 5 0.75 33.01 11.64
N THR A 6 -0.31 33.74 11.91
CA THR A 6 -0.88 33.86 13.26
C THR A 6 -1.20 32.46 13.78
N ASP A 7 -0.41 32.01 14.74
CA ASP A 7 -0.56 30.72 15.42
C ASP A 7 -1.87 30.74 16.23
N ARG A 8 -2.94 30.14 15.66
CA ARG A 8 -4.29 30.07 16.26
C ARG A 8 -4.43 29.01 17.37
N ARG A 9 -3.31 28.52 17.93
CA ARG A 9 -3.37 27.51 19.01
C ARG A 9 -3.89 28.12 20.30
N PRO A 10 -4.65 27.35 21.12
CA PRO A 10 -5.02 27.77 22.48
C PRO A 10 -3.74 27.96 23.32
N GLU A 11 -3.74 28.98 24.17
CA GLU A 11 -2.55 29.37 24.97
C GLU A 11 -1.99 28.24 25.85
N TRP A 12 -2.83 27.35 26.35
CA TRP A 12 -2.39 26.20 27.15
C TRP A 12 -1.50 25.25 26.34
N LEU A 13 -1.75 25.09 25.04
CA LEU A 13 -0.95 24.25 24.13
C LEU A 13 0.41 24.87 23.84
N LYS A 14 0.49 26.21 23.77
CA LYS A 14 1.77 26.93 23.62
C LYS A 14 2.62 26.78 24.87
N ARG A 15 2.03 26.99 26.05
CA ARG A 15 2.71 26.79 27.33
C ARG A 15 3.21 25.35 27.53
N LEU A 16 2.40 24.35 27.12
CA LEU A 16 2.79 22.95 27.18
C LEU A 16 3.96 22.65 26.23
N HIS A 17 3.97 23.24 25.05
CA HIS A 17 5.05 23.09 24.09
C HIS A 17 6.36 23.72 24.60
N GLU A 18 6.31 24.94 25.13
CA GLU A 18 7.46 25.63 25.72
C GLU A 18 8.01 24.87 26.92
N TRP A 19 7.14 24.41 27.82
CA TRP A 19 7.55 23.59 28.97
C TRP A 19 8.22 22.29 28.52
N ARG A 20 7.65 21.62 27.52
CA ARG A 20 8.18 20.38 26.94
C ARG A 20 9.57 20.59 26.35
N VAL A 21 9.77 21.63 25.54
CA VAL A 21 11.08 21.93 24.92
C VAL A 21 12.15 22.21 25.98
N ALA A 22 11.77 22.82 27.09
CA ALA A 22 12.70 23.15 28.18
C ALA A 22 13.08 21.93 29.05
N HIS A 23 12.20 20.91 29.19
CA HIS A 23 12.37 19.85 30.20
C HIS A 23 12.49 18.45 29.62
N VAL A 24 12.05 18.19 28.39
CA VAL A 24 11.98 16.84 27.81
C VAL A 24 12.78 16.78 26.51
N SER A 25 13.78 15.90 26.46
CA SER A 25 14.53 15.66 25.21
C SER A 25 13.62 15.12 24.12
N GLU A 26 13.91 15.43 22.87
CA GLU A 26 13.09 14.98 21.71
C GLU A 26 12.94 13.47 21.66
N LYS A 27 13.99 12.71 21.98
CA LYS A 27 13.97 11.24 22.04
C LYS A 27 12.98 10.73 23.09
N MET A 28 13.01 11.31 24.30
CA MET A 28 12.10 10.90 25.38
C MET A 28 10.66 11.26 25.05
N PHE A 29 10.44 12.44 24.45
CA PHE A 29 9.12 12.87 24.03
C PHE A 29 8.53 11.96 22.94
N MET A 30 9.36 11.52 22.00
CA MET A 30 8.97 10.56 20.97
C MET A 30 8.51 9.22 21.57
N ILE A 31 9.19 8.72 22.62
CA ILE A 31 8.79 7.50 23.32
C ILE A 31 7.45 7.70 24.05
N ILE A 32 7.25 8.84 24.70
CA ILE A 32 5.96 9.16 25.36
C ILE A 32 4.82 9.20 24.34
N LEU A 33 5.03 9.85 23.19
CA LEU A 33 4.04 9.88 22.13
C LEU A 33 3.78 8.49 21.55
N ALA A 34 4.81 7.66 21.37
CA ALA A 34 4.67 6.29 20.89
C ALA A 34 3.82 5.43 21.85
N LEU A 35 4.01 5.59 23.18
CA LEU A 35 3.20 4.93 24.20
C LEU A 35 1.73 5.36 24.09
N LEU A 36 1.46 6.67 23.99
CA LEU A 36 0.09 7.18 23.82
C LEU A 36 -0.56 6.69 22.52
N VAL A 37 0.18 6.71 21.41
CA VAL A 37 -0.30 6.22 20.12
C VAL A 37 -0.63 4.74 20.19
N GLY A 38 0.25 3.92 20.80
CA GLY A 38 0.02 2.49 21.01
C GLY A 38 -1.23 2.21 21.86
N PHE A 39 -1.40 2.97 22.93
CA PHE A 39 -2.59 2.88 23.79
C PHE A 39 -3.88 3.19 23.02
N PHE A 40 -3.95 4.34 22.34
CA PHE A 40 -5.15 4.71 21.58
C PHE A 40 -5.41 3.79 20.37
N ALA A 41 -4.37 3.29 19.72
CA ALA A 41 -4.50 2.31 18.65
C ALA A 41 -5.09 0.99 19.18
N ALA A 42 -4.67 0.53 20.36
CA ALA A 42 -5.22 -0.65 21.00
C ALA A 42 -6.69 -0.47 21.43
N VAL A 43 -7.02 0.68 22.00
CA VAL A 43 -8.43 1.03 22.32
C VAL A 43 -9.30 0.98 21.07
N ALA A 44 -8.83 1.55 19.96
CA ALA A 44 -9.55 1.52 18.71
C ALA A 44 -9.71 0.08 18.16
N ALA A 45 -8.66 -0.76 18.24
CA ALA A 45 -8.69 -2.16 17.83
C ALA A 45 -9.67 -2.98 18.67
N PHE A 46 -9.63 -2.83 19.99
CA PHE A 46 -10.56 -3.46 20.91
C PHE A 46 -12.00 -3.05 20.63
N SER A 47 -12.23 -1.73 20.47
CA SER A 47 -13.56 -1.19 20.18
C SER A 47 -14.12 -1.71 18.87
N LEU A 48 -13.29 -1.83 17.82
CA LEU A 48 -13.69 -2.38 16.53
C LEU A 48 -14.17 -3.82 16.66
N HIS A 49 -13.38 -4.70 17.26
CA HIS A 49 -13.76 -6.10 17.46
C HIS A 49 -14.99 -6.25 18.36
N TRP A 50 -15.08 -5.45 19.42
CA TRP A 50 -16.24 -5.46 20.29
C TRP A 50 -17.52 -5.08 19.54
N ILE A 51 -17.51 -4.01 18.74
CA ILE A 51 -18.67 -3.59 17.94
C ILE A 51 -19.03 -4.66 16.90
N ILE A 52 -18.04 -5.23 16.18
CA ILE A 52 -18.28 -6.32 15.24
C ILE A 52 -18.98 -7.49 15.92
N ASN A 53 -18.46 -7.94 17.06
CA ASN A 53 -19.03 -9.06 17.81
C ASN A 53 -20.45 -8.77 18.30
N GLN A 54 -20.77 -7.55 18.76
CA GLN A 54 -22.12 -7.16 19.14
C GLN A 54 -23.09 -7.23 17.96
N ILE A 55 -22.69 -6.69 16.79
CA ILE A 55 -23.53 -6.72 15.60
C ILE A 55 -23.74 -8.17 15.13
N VAL A 56 -22.67 -8.97 15.04
CA VAL A 56 -22.76 -10.38 14.66
C VAL A 56 -23.65 -11.16 15.61
N SER A 57 -23.46 -11.02 16.92
CA SER A 57 -24.28 -11.73 17.91
C SER A 57 -25.76 -11.35 17.84
N LEU A 58 -26.06 -10.06 17.61
CA LEU A 58 -27.43 -9.57 17.44
C LEU A 58 -28.09 -10.18 16.20
N LEU A 59 -27.36 -10.19 15.06
CA LEU A 59 -27.90 -10.66 13.79
C LEU A 59 -28.00 -12.18 13.70
N THR A 60 -27.07 -12.91 14.35
CA THR A 60 -27.00 -14.37 14.27
C THR A 60 -27.67 -15.10 15.43
N SER A 61 -28.18 -14.38 16.44
CA SER A 61 -28.88 -14.98 17.61
C SER A 61 -30.09 -15.85 17.26
N SER A 62 -30.74 -15.57 16.14
CA SER A 62 -31.95 -16.29 15.64
C SER A 62 -31.64 -17.28 14.52
N PHE A 63 -30.36 -17.59 14.25
CA PHE A 63 -30.02 -18.52 13.17
C PHE A 63 -30.32 -19.96 13.52
N ASP A 64 -31.06 -20.63 12.65
CA ASP A 64 -31.20 -22.07 12.68
C ASP A 64 -29.85 -22.72 12.24
N ARG A 65 -29.29 -23.59 13.08
CA ARG A 65 -27.97 -24.21 12.87
C ARG A 65 -28.02 -25.41 11.91
N THR A 66 -29.19 -25.79 11.44
CA THR A 66 -29.39 -27.04 10.70
C THR A 66 -29.69 -26.88 9.22
N GLY A 67 -29.90 -25.66 8.70
CA GLY A 67 -30.28 -25.44 7.29
C GLY A 67 -29.76 -24.14 6.69
N ALA A 68 -29.97 -23.97 5.39
CA ALA A 68 -29.65 -22.75 4.67
C ALA A 68 -30.49 -21.57 5.18
N ASN A 69 -29.83 -20.48 5.58
CA ASN A 69 -30.51 -19.34 6.17
C ASN A 69 -30.70 -18.21 5.14
N TRP A 70 -31.96 -17.87 4.86
CA TRP A 70 -32.34 -16.80 3.92
C TRP A 70 -31.83 -15.41 4.32
N LEU A 71 -31.54 -15.18 5.59
CA LEU A 71 -31.03 -13.91 6.09
C LEU A 71 -29.62 -13.58 5.53
N TYR A 72 -28.86 -14.57 5.11
CA TYR A 72 -27.60 -14.39 4.38
C TYR A 72 -27.75 -13.66 3.04
N LEU A 73 -28.96 -13.67 2.43
CA LEU A 73 -29.23 -12.89 1.23
C LEU A 73 -29.46 -11.40 1.52
N VAL A 74 -29.91 -11.05 2.72
CA VAL A 74 -30.33 -9.69 3.07
C VAL A 74 -29.25 -8.92 3.81
N TYR A 75 -28.64 -9.53 4.84
CA TYR A 75 -27.71 -8.84 5.73
C TYR A 75 -26.52 -8.20 5.01
N PRO A 76 -25.82 -8.87 4.07
CA PRO A 76 -24.67 -8.25 3.39
C PRO A 76 -25.06 -7.03 2.55
N VAL A 77 -26.22 -7.06 1.90
CA VAL A 77 -26.72 -5.90 1.12
C VAL A 77 -27.00 -4.72 2.05
N VAL A 78 -27.71 -4.98 3.17
CA VAL A 78 -28.00 -3.94 4.17
C VAL A 78 -26.72 -3.36 4.75
N GLY A 79 -25.74 -4.19 5.09
CA GLY A 79 -24.45 -3.76 5.63
C GLY A 79 -23.69 -2.85 4.66
N ILE A 80 -23.55 -3.23 3.40
CA ILE A 80 -22.89 -2.40 2.38
C ILE A 80 -23.68 -1.10 2.15
N TYR A 81 -25.02 -1.16 2.15
CA TYR A 81 -25.87 0.01 1.99
C TYR A 81 -25.68 1.01 3.13
N LEU A 82 -25.74 0.56 4.39
CA LEU A 82 -25.54 1.40 5.58
C LEU A 82 -24.13 2.01 5.59
N THR A 83 -23.10 1.23 5.25
CA THR A 83 -21.72 1.71 5.13
C THR A 83 -21.61 2.77 4.03
N SER A 84 -22.21 2.54 2.87
CA SER A 84 -22.20 3.50 1.76
C SER A 84 -22.89 4.81 2.13
N LEU A 85 -24.02 4.76 2.84
CA LEU A 85 -24.70 5.95 3.38
C LEU A 85 -23.83 6.69 4.38
N PHE A 86 -23.24 5.97 5.33
CA PHE A 86 -22.34 6.56 6.34
C PHE A 86 -21.16 7.28 5.69
N VAL A 87 -20.48 6.62 4.75
CA VAL A 87 -19.34 7.20 4.03
C VAL A 87 -19.77 8.44 3.23
N ARG A 88 -20.92 8.40 2.56
CA ARG A 88 -21.38 9.47 1.69
C ARG A 88 -21.87 10.71 2.44
N TYR A 89 -22.64 10.53 3.51
CA TYR A 89 -23.31 11.63 4.20
C TYR A 89 -22.55 12.14 5.42
N VAL A 90 -21.88 11.25 6.15
CA VAL A 90 -21.15 11.60 7.39
C VAL A 90 -19.68 11.88 7.12
N VAL A 91 -18.98 10.94 6.48
CA VAL A 91 -17.52 11.05 6.26
C VAL A 91 -17.18 11.98 5.11
N LYS A 92 -17.94 11.95 4.03
CA LYS A 92 -17.76 12.75 2.79
C LYS A 92 -16.36 12.62 2.18
N ASP A 93 -15.69 11.52 2.42
CA ASP A 93 -14.36 11.18 1.89
C ASP A 93 -14.28 9.69 1.56
N ASN A 94 -13.38 9.31 0.67
CA ASN A 94 -13.16 7.90 0.34
C ASN A 94 -12.28 7.27 1.43
N ILE A 95 -12.78 6.28 2.17
CA ILE A 95 -12.05 5.55 3.22
C ILE A 95 -11.68 4.12 2.81
N SER A 96 -11.98 3.73 1.57
CA SER A 96 -11.57 2.42 1.03
C SER A 96 -10.05 2.33 0.87
N HIS A 97 -9.52 1.11 0.92
CA HIS A 97 -8.09 0.83 0.73
C HIS A 97 -7.15 1.51 1.74
N GLY A 98 -7.41 1.34 3.05
CA GLY A 98 -6.72 2.02 4.14
C GLY A 98 -5.19 2.02 4.05
N ILE A 99 -4.54 0.86 3.83
CA ILE A 99 -3.08 0.73 3.74
C ILE A 99 -2.52 1.51 2.54
N THR A 100 -3.16 1.45 1.38
CA THR A 100 -2.75 2.22 0.20
C THR A 100 -2.81 3.73 0.47
N ARG A 101 -3.77 4.21 1.28
CA ARG A 101 -3.85 5.63 1.68
C ARG A 101 -2.72 6.04 2.61
N ILE A 102 -2.30 5.16 3.51
CA ILE A 102 -1.15 5.42 4.40
C ILE A 102 0.12 5.53 3.55
N LEU A 103 0.35 4.58 2.66
CA LEU A 103 1.47 4.61 1.72
C LEU A 103 1.46 5.89 0.87
N TYR A 104 0.30 6.32 0.39
CA TYR A 104 0.14 7.58 -0.33
C TYR A 104 0.48 8.79 0.54
N ALA A 105 0.03 8.81 1.81
CA ALA A 105 0.30 9.91 2.72
C ALA A 105 1.81 9.99 3.08
N ILE A 106 2.47 8.86 3.28
CA ILE A 106 3.92 8.79 3.53
C ILE A 106 4.68 9.33 2.31
N SER A 107 4.31 8.88 1.11
CA SER A 107 5.02 9.21 -0.12
C SER A 107 4.80 10.65 -0.60
N THR A 108 3.57 11.18 -0.53
CA THR A 108 3.21 12.44 -1.21
C THR A 108 2.74 13.55 -0.27
N ASN A 109 2.20 13.23 0.90
CA ASN A 109 1.53 14.20 1.79
C ASN A 109 2.27 14.41 3.13
N LYS A 110 3.58 14.27 3.15
CA LYS A 110 4.41 14.48 4.36
C LYS A 110 3.85 13.73 5.59
N SER A 111 3.34 12.51 5.42
CA SER A 111 2.72 11.67 6.46
C SER A 111 1.49 12.26 7.16
N ARG A 112 0.82 13.25 6.57
CA ARG A 112 -0.38 13.88 7.13
C ARG A 112 -1.65 13.14 6.72
N LEU A 113 -2.37 12.62 7.71
CA LEU A 113 -3.66 11.97 7.55
C LEU A 113 -4.78 12.84 8.13
N LYS A 114 -5.95 12.81 7.50
CA LYS A 114 -7.12 13.58 7.95
C LYS A 114 -7.64 13.03 9.28
N SER A 115 -8.08 13.91 10.19
CA SER A 115 -8.50 13.57 11.54
C SER A 115 -9.72 12.64 11.60
N HIS A 116 -10.66 12.73 10.63
CA HIS A 116 -11.80 11.82 10.63
C HIS A 116 -11.41 10.34 10.51
N ASN A 117 -10.22 10.01 9.93
CA ASN A 117 -9.75 8.63 9.83
C ASN A 117 -9.46 7.99 11.21
N CYS A 118 -9.34 8.78 12.28
CA CYS A 118 -9.18 8.25 13.64
C CYS A 118 -10.41 7.46 14.15
N TRP A 119 -11.57 7.61 13.52
CA TRP A 119 -12.81 6.95 13.94
C TRP A 119 -13.66 6.42 12.77
N SER A 120 -13.64 7.10 11.61
CA SER A 120 -14.54 6.79 10.49
C SER A 120 -14.32 5.40 9.90
N SER A 121 -13.07 4.95 9.83
CA SER A 121 -12.74 3.61 9.30
C SER A 121 -13.21 2.50 10.24
N VAL A 122 -13.13 2.71 11.56
CA VAL A 122 -13.62 1.76 12.58
C VAL A 122 -15.12 1.55 12.43
N ILE A 123 -15.91 2.62 12.39
CA ILE A 123 -17.37 2.54 12.28
C ILE A 123 -17.80 1.91 10.95
N ALA A 124 -17.22 2.36 9.84
CA ALA A 124 -17.55 1.84 8.52
C ALA A 124 -17.24 0.34 8.38
N SER A 125 -16.08 -0.11 8.86
CA SER A 125 -15.71 -1.52 8.80
C SER A 125 -16.49 -2.38 9.77
N ALA A 126 -16.82 -1.87 10.96
CA ALA A 126 -17.65 -2.58 11.92
C ALA A 126 -19.05 -2.89 11.36
N ILE A 127 -19.67 -1.91 10.68
CA ILE A 127 -20.95 -2.12 9.98
C ILE A 127 -20.77 -3.13 8.85
N THR A 128 -19.76 -2.93 7.98
CA THR A 128 -19.53 -3.82 6.83
C THR A 128 -19.36 -5.27 7.27
N ILE A 129 -18.43 -5.53 8.21
CA ILE A 129 -18.05 -6.87 8.64
C ILE A 129 -19.15 -7.49 9.49
N GLY A 130 -19.74 -6.73 10.41
CA GLY A 130 -20.79 -7.19 11.30
C GLY A 130 -22.03 -7.67 10.55
N PHE A 131 -22.38 -7.06 9.42
CA PHE A 131 -23.45 -7.49 8.53
C PHE A 131 -23.01 -8.55 7.50
N GLY A 132 -21.80 -9.10 7.61
CA GLY A 132 -21.33 -10.20 6.80
C GLY A 132 -20.48 -9.82 5.58
N GLY A 133 -20.02 -8.59 5.48
CA GLY A 133 -19.08 -8.20 4.45
C GLY A 133 -17.80 -9.05 4.50
N SER A 134 -17.42 -9.66 3.38
CA SER A 134 -16.32 -10.65 3.30
C SER A 134 -14.95 -10.00 3.19
N VAL A 135 -14.55 -9.24 4.22
CA VAL A 135 -13.33 -8.42 4.29
C VAL A 135 -12.73 -8.47 5.69
N GLY A 136 -11.50 -7.98 5.85
CA GLY A 136 -10.80 -7.94 7.13
C GLY A 136 -10.87 -6.59 7.82
N ALA A 137 -10.78 -6.58 9.15
CA ALA A 137 -10.75 -5.38 10.00
C ALA A 137 -9.37 -4.71 10.06
N GLU A 138 -8.30 -5.39 9.63
CA GLU A 138 -6.92 -4.96 9.85
C GLU A 138 -6.57 -3.68 9.09
N ALA A 139 -6.91 -3.58 7.81
CA ALA A 139 -6.60 -2.37 7.04
C ALA A 139 -7.32 -1.12 7.56
N PRO A 140 -8.61 -1.17 7.94
CA PRO A 140 -9.28 -0.08 8.65
C PRO A 140 -8.63 0.31 9.96
N ILE A 141 -8.22 -0.66 10.79
CA ILE A 141 -7.61 -0.35 12.08
C ILE A 141 -6.19 0.21 11.93
N VAL A 142 -5.42 -0.29 10.98
CA VAL A 142 -4.10 0.25 10.64
C VAL A 142 -4.21 1.70 10.16
N LEU A 143 -5.22 2.02 9.34
CA LEU A 143 -5.50 3.42 8.94
C LEU A 143 -5.86 4.28 10.15
N THR A 144 -6.69 3.77 11.05
CA THR A 144 -7.09 4.47 12.27
C THR A 144 -5.89 4.73 13.19
N GLY A 145 -5.08 3.71 13.48
CA GLY A 145 -3.87 3.86 14.30
C GLY A 145 -2.89 4.85 13.68
N SER A 146 -2.62 4.72 12.38
CA SER A 146 -1.78 5.66 11.63
C SER A 146 -2.32 7.10 11.66
N ALA A 147 -3.65 7.27 11.57
CA ALA A 147 -4.27 8.59 11.67
C ALA A 147 -4.14 9.18 13.08
N ILE A 148 -4.25 8.36 14.13
CA ILE A 148 -4.00 8.77 15.52
C ILE A 148 -2.57 9.27 15.66
N GLY A 149 -1.58 8.48 15.22
CA GLY A 149 -0.16 8.88 15.22
C GLY A 149 0.10 10.16 14.45
N SER A 150 -0.44 10.27 13.23
CA SER A 150 -0.32 11.45 12.37
C SER A 150 -0.93 12.71 13.03
N ASN A 151 -2.15 12.60 13.57
CA ASN A 151 -2.82 13.77 14.15
C ASN A 151 -2.18 14.20 15.48
N LEU A 152 -1.74 13.24 16.29
CA LEU A 152 -1.01 13.55 17.52
C LEU A 152 0.31 14.28 17.22
N GLY A 153 1.08 13.80 16.22
CA GLY A 153 2.29 14.48 15.78
C GLY A 153 2.05 15.86 15.17
N GLN A 154 0.94 16.05 14.45
CA GLN A 154 0.54 17.36 13.94
C GLN A 154 0.19 18.36 15.04
N ILE A 155 -0.48 17.93 16.11
CA ILE A 155 -0.81 18.76 17.28
C ILE A 155 0.48 19.31 17.93
N PHE A 156 1.52 18.48 18.04
CA PHE A 156 2.81 18.86 18.61
C PHE A 156 3.81 19.41 17.60
N HIS A 157 3.43 19.64 16.34
CA HIS A 157 4.26 20.20 15.26
C HIS A 157 5.58 19.43 15.07
N MET A 158 5.47 18.09 15.09
CA MET A 158 6.61 17.24 14.81
C MET A 158 7.09 17.41 13.37
N ASP A 159 8.38 17.27 13.16
CA ASP A 159 8.99 17.26 11.82
C ASP A 159 8.48 16.08 10.98
N ARG A 160 8.81 16.07 9.70
CA ARG A 160 8.35 15.03 8.76
C ARG A 160 8.81 13.64 9.17
N LYS A 161 10.05 13.50 9.63
CA LYS A 161 10.64 12.21 10.01
C LYS A 161 9.98 11.65 11.28
N MET A 162 9.80 12.49 12.30
CA MET A 162 9.10 12.12 13.53
C MET A 162 7.63 11.80 13.26
N LEU A 163 6.97 12.58 12.37
CA LEU A 163 5.58 12.33 11.99
C LEU A 163 5.42 10.98 11.28
N MET A 164 6.35 10.64 10.37
CA MET A 164 6.38 9.33 9.71
C MET A 164 6.56 8.19 10.72
N THR A 165 7.46 8.36 11.70
CA THR A 165 7.65 7.38 12.78
C THR A 165 6.39 7.21 13.62
N LEU A 166 5.66 8.30 13.96
CA LEU A 166 4.39 8.21 14.71
C LEU A 166 3.28 7.54 13.90
N VAL A 167 3.22 7.77 12.58
CA VAL A 167 2.32 7.02 11.68
C VAL A 167 2.64 5.53 11.74
N GLY A 168 3.93 5.17 11.73
CA GLY A 168 4.40 3.81 11.93
C GLY A 168 4.04 3.22 13.29
N CYS A 169 4.22 3.99 14.37
CA CYS A 169 3.79 3.59 15.73
C CYS A 169 2.30 3.25 15.77
N GLY A 170 1.48 4.09 15.11
CA GLY A 170 0.04 3.85 15.04
C GLY A 170 -0.35 2.60 14.25
N ALA A 171 0.30 2.38 13.12
CA ALA A 171 0.10 1.18 12.31
C ALA A 171 0.53 -0.09 13.04
N ALA A 172 1.74 -0.07 13.61
CA ALA A 172 2.32 -1.18 14.34
C ALA A 172 1.51 -1.51 15.60
N GLY A 173 1.13 -0.49 16.37
CA GLY A 173 0.29 -0.65 17.55
C GLY A 173 -1.11 -1.19 17.21
N ALA A 174 -1.68 -0.82 16.07
CA ALA A 174 -2.96 -1.35 15.61
C ALA A 174 -2.88 -2.85 15.30
N ILE A 175 -1.85 -3.30 14.57
CA ILE A 175 -1.63 -4.74 14.27
C ILE A 175 -1.30 -5.50 15.55
N ALA A 176 -0.41 -4.96 16.39
CA ALA A 176 -0.05 -5.58 17.66
C ALA A 176 -1.26 -5.72 18.61
N GLY A 177 -2.14 -4.72 18.62
CA GLY A 177 -3.36 -4.73 19.44
C GLY A 177 -4.43 -5.71 18.93
N ILE A 178 -4.64 -5.81 17.61
CA ILE A 178 -5.68 -6.68 17.07
C ILE A 178 -5.29 -8.16 17.17
N PHE A 179 -4.01 -8.49 16.96
CA PHE A 179 -3.51 -9.86 16.92
C PHE A 179 -2.78 -10.32 18.18
N LYS A 180 -2.53 -9.43 19.15
CA LYS A 180 -1.64 -9.67 20.31
C LYS A 180 -0.22 -10.09 19.88
N ALA A 181 0.26 -9.53 18.77
CA ALA A 181 1.46 -9.92 18.06
C ALA A 181 2.41 -8.71 17.90
N PRO A 182 3.23 -8.37 18.90
CA PRO A 182 4.03 -7.15 18.89
C PRO A 182 5.15 -7.18 17.86
N ILE A 183 5.81 -8.33 17.62
CA ILE A 183 6.86 -8.45 16.62
C ILE A 183 6.26 -8.37 15.22
N ALA A 184 5.13 -9.01 14.98
CA ALA A 184 4.44 -8.92 13.70
C ALA A 184 4.01 -7.49 13.38
N GLY A 185 3.52 -6.72 14.37
CA GLY A 185 3.18 -5.30 14.21
C GLY A 185 4.38 -4.44 13.81
N LEU A 186 5.52 -4.65 14.46
CA LEU A 186 6.79 -4.00 14.12
C LEU A 186 7.20 -4.31 12.67
N VAL A 187 7.28 -5.60 12.33
CA VAL A 187 7.76 -6.08 11.03
C VAL A 187 6.80 -5.66 9.91
N PHE A 188 5.48 -5.71 10.14
CA PHE A 188 4.47 -5.20 9.21
C PHE A 188 4.73 -3.74 8.81
N THR A 189 5.10 -2.92 9.77
CA THR A 189 5.37 -1.50 9.53
C THR A 189 6.60 -1.30 8.65
N LEU A 190 7.61 -2.13 8.81
CA LEU A 190 8.84 -2.09 8.01
C LEU A 190 8.62 -2.63 6.60
N GLU A 191 7.98 -3.79 6.45
CA GLU A 191 7.81 -4.43 5.14
C GLU A 191 6.65 -3.83 4.32
N VAL A 192 5.48 -3.63 4.93
CA VAL A 192 4.27 -3.24 4.19
C VAL A 192 4.18 -1.72 4.04
N LEU A 193 4.51 -0.95 5.08
CA LEU A 193 4.50 0.51 5.01
C LEU A 193 5.83 1.10 4.53
N MET A 194 6.86 0.25 4.36
CA MET A 194 8.18 0.65 3.82
C MET A 194 8.81 1.81 4.61
N ILE A 195 8.64 1.81 5.94
CA ILE A 195 9.26 2.81 6.80
C ILE A 195 10.72 2.42 7.05
N ASP A 196 11.63 3.38 6.90
CA ASP A 196 13.07 3.15 7.04
C ASP A 196 13.46 2.62 8.44
N MET A 197 14.26 1.56 8.44
CA MET A 197 14.75 0.89 9.65
C MET A 197 15.92 1.69 10.27
N THR A 198 15.62 2.83 10.87
CA THR A 198 16.61 3.56 11.68
C THR A 198 16.46 3.19 13.14
N MET A 199 17.59 3.16 13.91
CA MET A 199 17.53 2.88 15.36
C MET A 199 16.65 3.89 16.12
N SER A 200 16.53 5.11 15.61
CA SER A 200 15.67 6.15 16.18
C SER A 200 14.17 5.89 15.97
N ALA A 201 13.78 5.16 14.92
CA ALA A 201 12.40 4.80 14.65
C ALA A 201 12.00 3.46 15.28
N LEU A 202 12.93 2.52 15.35
CA LEU A 202 12.67 1.15 15.83
C LEU A 202 12.15 1.11 17.27
N LEU A 203 12.80 1.85 18.19
CA LEU A 203 12.45 1.85 19.61
C LEU A 203 11.04 2.43 19.86
N PRO A 204 10.65 3.60 19.34
CA PRO A 204 9.29 4.09 19.45
C PRO A 204 8.23 3.13 18.89
N ILE A 205 8.47 2.52 17.73
CA ILE A 205 7.53 1.56 17.13
C ILE A 205 7.37 0.33 18.04
N LEU A 206 8.46 -0.21 18.58
CA LEU A 206 8.42 -1.34 19.51
C LEU A 206 7.65 -0.99 20.79
N VAL A 207 7.90 0.21 21.38
CA VAL A 207 7.16 0.68 22.55
C VAL A 207 5.66 0.76 22.27
N SER A 208 5.26 1.26 21.11
CA SER A 208 3.85 1.30 20.68
C SER A 208 3.24 -0.10 20.59
N CYS A 209 3.95 -1.06 19.97
CA CYS A 209 3.50 -2.45 19.85
C CYS A 209 3.30 -3.11 21.21
N VAL A 210 4.31 -3.01 22.08
CA VAL A 210 4.25 -3.60 23.42
C VAL A 210 3.12 -3.00 24.24
N THR A 211 2.97 -1.66 24.23
CA THR A 211 1.87 -0.97 24.92
C THR A 211 0.50 -1.44 24.42
N ALA A 212 0.33 -1.55 23.09
CA ALA A 212 -0.91 -2.01 22.50
C ALA A 212 -1.22 -3.46 22.88
N THR A 213 -0.23 -4.33 22.82
CA THR A 213 -0.37 -5.74 23.18
C THR A 213 -0.71 -5.90 24.67
N CYS A 214 0.00 -5.21 25.57
CA CYS A 214 -0.30 -5.22 27.02
C CYS A 214 -1.74 -4.78 27.31
N PHE A 215 -2.19 -3.68 26.68
CA PHE A 215 -3.58 -3.23 26.81
C PHE A 215 -4.57 -4.34 26.39
N THR A 216 -4.35 -4.96 25.23
CA THR A 216 -5.25 -5.98 24.73
C THR A 216 -5.26 -7.23 25.61
N TYR A 217 -4.13 -7.64 26.19
CA TYR A 217 -4.08 -8.74 27.18
C TYR A 217 -4.87 -8.42 28.44
N ILE A 218 -4.78 -7.19 28.95
CA ILE A 218 -5.53 -6.78 30.16
C ILE A 218 -7.05 -6.83 29.94
N PHE A 219 -7.52 -6.36 28.78
CA PHE A 219 -8.96 -6.21 28.53
C PHE A 219 -9.61 -7.42 27.82
N SER A 220 -8.86 -8.17 27.01
CA SER A 220 -9.38 -9.36 26.27
C SER A 220 -8.87 -10.68 26.86
N GLY A 221 -8.08 -10.68 27.94
CA GLY A 221 -7.49 -11.88 28.54
C GLY A 221 -6.45 -12.57 27.63
N ASP A 222 -6.03 -13.76 28.02
CA ASP A 222 -4.95 -14.52 27.34
C ASP A 222 -5.41 -15.30 26.08
N ALA A 223 -6.72 -15.33 25.79
CA ALA A 223 -7.23 -16.11 24.65
C ALA A 223 -6.57 -15.64 23.34
N ALA A 224 -5.84 -16.56 22.70
CA ALA A 224 -5.29 -16.34 21.36
C ALA A 224 -6.44 -16.27 20.34
N LEU A 225 -6.23 -15.52 19.26
CA LEU A 225 -7.21 -15.42 18.18
C LEU A 225 -7.44 -16.79 17.51
N PHE A 226 -6.37 -17.58 17.40
CA PHE A 226 -6.41 -18.96 16.92
C PHE A 226 -5.85 -19.87 18.01
N THR A 227 -6.68 -20.79 18.52
CA THR A 227 -6.22 -21.89 19.36
C THR A 227 -5.59 -22.94 18.45
N PHE A 228 -4.38 -23.34 18.73
CA PHE A 228 -3.65 -24.31 17.94
C PHE A 228 -2.91 -25.30 18.83
N HIS A 229 -3.04 -26.58 18.52
CA HIS A 229 -2.22 -27.65 19.11
C HIS A 229 -1.50 -28.39 17.97
N LEU A 230 -0.18 -28.46 18.06
CA LEU A 230 0.64 -29.22 17.12
C LEU A 230 0.20 -30.69 17.11
N ASP A 231 -0.15 -31.23 15.95
CA ASP A 231 -0.48 -32.65 15.80
C ASP A 231 0.79 -33.52 15.77
N SER A 232 1.89 -32.97 15.27
CA SER A 232 3.21 -33.64 15.23
C SER A 232 4.33 -32.62 15.17
N GLU A 233 5.47 -32.99 15.73
CA GLU A 233 6.69 -32.21 15.61
C GLU A 233 7.16 -32.10 14.16
N TRP A 234 7.93 -31.06 13.88
CA TRP A 234 8.52 -30.81 12.57
C TRP A 234 9.52 -31.91 12.21
N SER A 235 9.48 -32.39 10.97
CA SER A 235 10.45 -33.37 10.40
C SER A 235 11.06 -32.78 9.13
N VAL A 236 12.38 -32.98 8.98
CA VAL A 236 13.15 -32.54 7.80
C VAL A 236 12.65 -33.19 6.51
N GLU A 237 12.11 -34.40 6.58
CA GLU A 237 11.54 -35.13 5.45
C GLU A 237 10.36 -34.42 4.77
N ARG A 238 9.74 -33.46 5.48
CA ARG A 238 8.62 -32.64 4.96
C ARG A 238 9.06 -31.40 4.19
N ILE A 239 10.37 -31.13 4.07
CA ILE A 239 10.88 -29.95 3.32
C ILE A 239 10.38 -29.93 1.87
N PRO A 240 10.41 -31.04 1.09
CA PRO A 240 9.89 -30.99 -0.28
C PRO A 240 8.42 -30.58 -0.37
N ALA A 241 7.59 -31.08 0.54
CA ALA A 241 6.17 -30.71 0.62
C ALA A 241 5.99 -29.23 0.97
N CYS A 242 6.83 -28.66 1.86
CA CYS A 242 6.81 -27.23 2.20
C CYS A 242 7.21 -26.35 1.01
N VAL A 243 8.22 -26.73 0.24
CA VAL A 243 8.63 -26.01 -0.98
C VAL A 243 7.49 -26.00 -2.00
N LEU A 244 6.86 -27.15 -2.24
CA LEU A 244 5.74 -27.28 -3.17
C LEU A 244 4.50 -26.51 -2.67
N LEU A 245 4.22 -26.53 -1.35
CA LEU A 245 3.19 -25.68 -0.76
C LEU A 245 3.51 -24.18 -0.98
N GLY A 246 4.76 -23.77 -0.78
CA GLY A 246 5.19 -22.39 -1.00
C GLY A 246 4.95 -21.93 -2.45
N ILE A 247 5.32 -22.77 -3.43
CA ILE A 247 5.05 -22.49 -4.85
C ILE A 247 3.53 -22.40 -5.09
N SER A 248 2.75 -23.32 -4.54
CA SER A 248 1.28 -23.30 -4.66
C SER A 248 0.69 -22.03 -4.04
N CYS A 249 1.16 -21.61 -2.87
CA CYS A 249 0.76 -20.35 -2.23
C CYS A 249 1.12 -19.12 -3.09
N GLY A 250 2.29 -19.12 -3.75
CA GLY A 250 2.68 -18.07 -4.69
C GLY A 250 1.74 -17.97 -5.88
N LEU A 251 1.33 -19.10 -6.47
CA LEU A 251 0.37 -19.14 -7.59
C LEU A 251 -1.05 -18.71 -7.14
N VAL A 252 -1.47 -19.12 -5.95
CA VAL A 252 -2.75 -18.66 -5.36
C VAL A 252 -2.70 -17.14 -5.07
N SER A 253 -1.56 -16.61 -4.64
CA SER A 253 -1.35 -15.17 -4.45
C SER A 253 -1.45 -14.41 -5.79
N LEU A 254 -0.92 -14.96 -6.87
CA LEU A 254 -1.07 -14.43 -8.22
C LEU A 254 -2.54 -14.37 -8.64
N TYR A 255 -3.27 -15.48 -8.43
CA TYR A 255 -4.71 -15.51 -8.65
C TYR A 255 -5.43 -14.42 -7.85
N PHE A 256 -5.09 -14.27 -6.55
CA PHE A 256 -5.68 -13.26 -5.67
C PHE A 256 -5.48 -11.85 -6.23
N ILE A 257 -4.24 -11.45 -6.51
CA ILE A 257 -3.90 -10.09 -6.97
C ILE A 257 -4.58 -9.78 -8.31
N ARG A 258 -4.52 -10.71 -9.27
CA ARG A 258 -5.10 -10.49 -10.60
C ARG A 258 -6.62 -10.43 -10.58
N THR A 259 -7.26 -11.36 -9.86
CA THR A 259 -8.72 -11.39 -9.74
C THR A 259 -9.24 -10.15 -9.00
N MET A 260 -8.56 -9.73 -7.93
CA MET A 260 -8.91 -8.50 -7.21
C MET A 260 -8.81 -7.28 -8.14
N GLY A 261 -7.70 -7.14 -8.88
CA GLY A 261 -7.51 -6.05 -9.83
C GLY A 261 -8.52 -6.05 -10.97
N PHE A 262 -8.89 -7.23 -11.48
CA PHE A 262 -9.92 -7.39 -12.52
C PHE A 262 -11.30 -6.94 -12.00
N CYS A 263 -11.71 -7.41 -10.84
CA CYS A 263 -12.98 -7.01 -10.23
C CYS A 263 -13.02 -5.51 -9.92
N GLU A 264 -11.94 -4.94 -9.36
CA GLU A 264 -11.83 -3.49 -9.15
C GLU A 264 -11.98 -2.71 -10.47
N GLY A 265 -11.42 -3.21 -11.56
CA GLY A 265 -11.59 -2.64 -12.90
C GLY A 265 -13.04 -2.64 -13.39
N ILE A 266 -13.81 -3.70 -13.09
CA ILE A 266 -15.25 -3.76 -13.39
C ILE A 266 -16.00 -2.68 -12.60
N PHE A 267 -15.80 -2.61 -11.28
CA PHE A 267 -16.45 -1.61 -10.44
C PHE A 267 -16.05 -0.17 -10.77
N ALA A 268 -14.83 0.06 -11.26
CA ALA A 268 -14.38 1.38 -11.69
C ALA A 268 -15.19 1.94 -12.86
N ARG A 269 -15.74 1.09 -13.75
CA ARG A 269 -16.61 1.51 -14.87
C ARG A 269 -17.93 2.17 -14.39
N PHE A 270 -18.34 1.88 -13.16
CA PHE A 270 -19.57 2.41 -12.57
C PHE A 270 -19.28 3.48 -11.51
N LYS A 271 -18.13 4.20 -11.61
CA LYS A 271 -17.67 5.18 -10.61
C LYS A 271 -18.75 6.21 -10.24
N ASP A 272 -19.49 6.69 -11.23
CA ASP A 272 -20.51 7.72 -11.06
C ASP A 272 -21.91 7.20 -10.70
N LYS A 273 -22.06 5.86 -10.61
CA LYS A 273 -23.34 5.20 -10.33
C LYS A 273 -23.27 4.36 -9.04
N PRO A 274 -23.26 4.99 -7.85
CA PRO A 274 -23.03 4.29 -6.58
C PRO A 274 -24.08 3.23 -6.25
N TYR A 275 -25.34 3.47 -6.61
CA TYR A 275 -26.42 2.48 -6.39
C TYR A 275 -26.29 1.26 -7.30
N VAL A 276 -25.75 1.40 -8.51
CA VAL A 276 -25.47 0.26 -9.40
C VAL A 276 -24.33 -0.59 -8.83
N LYS A 277 -23.28 0.05 -8.30
CA LYS A 277 -22.20 -0.66 -7.60
C LYS A 277 -22.72 -1.45 -6.41
N LEU A 278 -23.57 -0.81 -5.59
CA LEU A 278 -24.20 -1.44 -4.44
C LEU A 278 -25.03 -2.65 -4.87
N ALA A 279 -25.88 -2.49 -5.89
CA ALA A 279 -26.74 -3.58 -6.37
C ALA A 279 -25.90 -4.76 -6.87
N ILE A 280 -24.90 -4.53 -7.72
CA ILE A 280 -24.03 -5.59 -8.25
C ILE A 280 -23.23 -6.22 -7.11
N GLY A 281 -22.52 -5.42 -6.31
CA GLY A 281 -21.66 -5.93 -5.23
C GLY A 281 -22.47 -6.64 -4.15
N GLY A 282 -23.58 -6.06 -3.72
CA GLY A 282 -24.47 -6.65 -2.71
C GLY A 282 -25.10 -7.97 -3.17
N THR A 283 -25.62 -8.03 -4.40
CA THR A 283 -26.23 -9.26 -4.94
C THR A 283 -25.20 -10.37 -5.10
N VAL A 284 -24.02 -10.08 -5.69
CA VAL A 284 -22.94 -11.07 -5.84
C VAL A 284 -22.48 -11.58 -4.48
N LEU A 285 -22.23 -10.67 -3.52
CA LEU A 285 -21.81 -11.06 -2.18
C LEU A 285 -22.86 -11.92 -1.46
N SER A 286 -24.12 -11.50 -1.48
CA SER A 286 -25.21 -12.24 -0.81
C SER A 286 -25.41 -13.62 -1.40
N LEU A 287 -25.37 -13.75 -2.73
CA LEU A 287 -25.47 -15.05 -3.39
C LEU A 287 -24.31 -15.97 -3.01
N LEU A 288 -23.09 -15.44 -2.99
CA LEU A 288 -21.91 -16.22 -2.60
C LEU A 288 -21.96 -16.65 -1.14
N ILE A 289 -22.40 -15.78 -0.22
CA ILE A 289 -22.51 -16.12 1.21
C ILE A 289 -23.65 -17.14 1.43
N PHE A 290 -24.76 -17.03 0.69
CA PHE A 290 -25.83 -18.01 0.76
C PHE A 290 -25.38 -19.40 0.30
N LEU A 291 -24.59 -19.48 -0.78
CA LEU A 291 -24.00 -20.75 -1.25
C LEU A 291 -22.90 -21.25 -0.31
N PHE A 292 -22.06 -20.33 0.17
CA PHE A 292 -20.87 -20.62 0.96
C PHE A 292 -20.84 -19.75 2.23
N PRO A 293 -21.55 -20.14 3.31
CA PRO A 293 -21.61 -19.37 4.57
C PRO A 293 -20.23 -19.14 5.22
N ALA A 294 -19.22 -19.95 4.90
CA ALA A 294 -17.85 -19.76 5.32
C ALA A 294 -17.25 -18.41 4.85
N LEU A 295 -17.85 -17.76 3.84
CA LEU A 295 -17.44 -16.44 3.34
C LEU A 295 -17.96 -15.27 4.19
N TYR A 296 -18.87 -15.51 5.15
CA TYR A 296 -19.46 -14.46 6.00
C TYR A 296 -18.41 -13.80 6.89
N GLY A 297 -18.32 -12.48 6.82
CA GLY A 297 -17.39 -11.68 7.61
C GLY A 297 -15.91 -11.97 7.32
N GLU A 298 -15.08 -11.94 8.33
CA GLU A 298 -13.62 -12.17 8.21
C GLU A 298 -13.28 -13.63 7.89
N GLY A 299 -14.10 -14.58 8.36
CA GLY A 299 -13.92 -16.00 8.14
C GLY A 299 -13.08 -16.72 9.22
N TYR A 300 -12.77 -16.05 10.33
CA TYR A 300 -11.93 -16.63 11.41
C TYR A 300 -12.57 -17.86 12.06
N SER A 301 -13.90 -17.94 12.13
CA SER A 301 -14.60 -19.13 12.62
C SER A 301 -14.30 -20.38 11.77
N SER A 302 -14.24 -20.23 10.45
CA SER A 302 -13.88 -21.31 9.53
C SER A 302 -12.41 -21.71 9.63
N ILE A 303 -11.51 -20.72 9.80
CA ILE A 303 -10.07 -20.97 10.07
C ILE A 303 -9.94 -21.77 11.36
N ASN A 304 -10.56 -21.32 12.46
CA ASN A 304 -10.52 -22.03 13.74
C ASN A 304 -11.03 -23.46 13.66
N LEU A 305 -12.08 -23.69 12.85
CA LEU A 305 -12.62 -25.02 12.63
C LEU A 305 -11.64 -25.94 11.91
N LEU A 306 -10.93 -25.45 10.89
CA LEU A 306 -9.91 -26.23 10.18
C LEU A 306 -8.69 -26.50 11.06
N LEU A 307 -8.26 -25.53 11.89
CA LEU A 307 -7.09 -25.66 12.76
C LEU A 307 -7.34 -26.55 13.99
N ASN A 308 -8.58 -26.64 14.48
CA ASN A 308 -8.92 -27.37 15.70
C ASN A 308 -9.61 -28.71 15.44
N GLY A 309 -10.10 -28.97 14.22
CA GLY A 309 -10.72 -30.25 13.84
C GLY A 309 -9.72 -31.42 14.00
N ARG A 310 -10.17 -32.53 14.61
CA ARG A 310 -9.36 -33.75 14.78
C ARG A 310 -9.82 -34.88 13.88
N THR A 311 -11.06 -34.83 13.46
CA THR A 311 -11.70 -35.88 12.67
C THR A 311 -12.34 -35.26 11.41
N GLU A 312 -12.61 -36.11 10.42
CA GLU A 312 -13.36 -35.66 9.24
C GLU A 312 -14.75 -35.11 9.61
N ALA A 313 -15.38 -35.65 10.64
CA ALA A 313 -16.65 -35.14 11.15
C ALA A 313 -16.55 -33.69 11.69
N ASP A 314 -15.42 -33.34 12.30
CA ASP A 314 -15.19 -31.97 12.76
C ASP A 314 -15.03 -31.00 11.58
N TRP A 315 -14.24 -31.37 10.57
CA TRP A 315 -14.03 -30.54 9.37
C TRP A 315 -15.31 -30.42 8.54
N ASN A 316 -16.15 -31.47 8.50
CA ASN A 316 -17.45 -31.45 7.81
C ASN A 316 -18.42 -30.40 8.39
N ARG A 317 -18.18 -29.90 9.62
CA ARG A 317 -18.95 -28.77 10.20
C ARG A 317 -18.83 -27.49 9.39
N ILE A 318 -17.80 -27.34 8.54
CA ILE A 318 -17.68 -26.19 7.64
C ILE A 318 -18.78 -26.14 6.59
N LEU A 319 -19.42 -27.29 6.30
CA LEU A 319 -20.56 -27.44 5.40
C LEU A 319 -21.89 -27.03 6.06
N ASN A 320 -21.91 -26.88 7.39
CA ASN A 320 -23.13 -26.52 8.11
C ASN A 320 -23.69 -25.18 7.63
N ASN A 321 -24.98 -25.01 7.69
CA ASN A 321 -25.71 -23.84 7.21
C ASN A 321 -25.62 -23.59 5.69
N SER A 322 -24.97 -24.49 4.92
CA SER A 322 -24.92 -24.43 3.46
C SER A 322 -25.92 -25.43 2.84
N LEU A 323 -26.13 -25.30 1.53
CA LEU A 323 -26.89 -26.27 0.73
C LEU A 323 -26.23 -27.67 0.69
N PHE A 324 -24.99 -27.77 1.11
CA PHE A 324 -24.15 -28.98 1.11
C PHE A 324 -24.08 -29.65 2.49
N SER A 325 -24.90 -29.21 3.45
CA SER A 325 -24.93 -29.77 4.81
C SER A 325 -25.21 -31.27 4.79
N GLY A 326 -24.42 -32.03 5.56
CA GLY A 326 -24.54 -33.50 5.65
C GLY A 326 -23.87 -34.30 4.53
N GLN A 327 -23.28 -33.66 3.52
CA GLN A 327 -22.61 -34.33 2.40
C GLN A 327 -21.07 -34.27 2.56
N GLY A 328 -20.51 -35.08 3.50
CA GLY A 328 -19.07 -35.08 3.80
C GLY A 328 -18.15 -35.35 2.61
N ALA A 329 -18.61 -36.12 1.60
CA ALA A 329 -17.86 -36.37 0.38
C ALA A 329 -17.55 -35.07 -0.42
N LEU A 330 -18.33 -34.02 -0.22
CA LEU A 330 -18.16 -32.73 -0.91
C LEU A 330 -17.19 -31.77 -0.18
N LEU A 331 -16.56 -32.18 0.92
CA LEU A 331 -15.65 -31.32 1.69
C LEU A 331 -14.53 -30.70 0.83
N ILE A 332 -13.82 -31.52 0.06
CA ILE A 332 -12.68 -31.07 -0.77
C ILE A 332 -13.14 -30.10 -1.88
N PRO A 333 -14.15 -30.44 -2.73
CA PRO A 333 -14.64 -29.51 -3.74
C PRO A 333 -15.26 -28.24 -3.12
N TYR A 334 -15.91 -28.32 -1.96
CA TYR A 334 -16.43 -27.15 -1.25
C TYR A 334 -15.29 -26.21 -0.83
N ILE A 335 -14.24 -26.73 -0.18
CA ILE A 335 -13.07 -25.95 0.23
C ILE A 335 -12.42 -25.28 -0.99
N ALA A 336 -12.26 -26.01 -2.10
CA ALA A 336 -11.71 -25.44 -3.34
C ALA A 336 -12.59 -24.30 -3.89
N LEU A 337 -13.90 -24.46 -3.92
CA LEU A 337 -14.82 -23.41 -4.39
C LEU A 337 -14.79 -22.18 -3.46
N VAL A 338 -14.79 -22.38 -2.15
CA VAL A 338 -14.69 -21.30 -1.17
C VAL A 338 -13.39 -20.52 -1.34
N LEU A 339 -12.26 -21.20 -1.56
CA LEU A 339 -10.97 -20.58 -1.82
C LEU A 339 -11.04 -19.60 -3.00
N PHE A 340 -11.58 -20.05 -4.13
CA PHE A 340 -11.68 -19.20 -5.32
C PHE A 340 -12.73 -18.10 -5.17
N THR A 341 -13.85 -18.37 -4.55
CA THR A 341 -14.94 -17.40 -4.41
C THR A 341 -14.66 -16.32 -3.37
N LYS A 342 -13.78 -16.57 -2.37
CA LYS A 342 -13.42 -15.58 -1.33
C LYS A 342 -12.87 -14.28 -1.93
N VAL A 343 -12.02 -14.35 -2.96
CA VAL A 343 -11.48 -13.15 -3.62
C VAL A 343 -12.58 -12.32 -4.27
N VAL A 344 -13.54 -13.00 -4.93
CA VAL A 344 -14.68 -12.34 -5.57
C VAL A 344 -15.60 -11.70 -4.52
N ALA A 345 -15.85 -12.41 -3.42
CA ALA A 345 -16.67 -11.89 -2.30
C ALA A 345 -16.03 -10.65 -1.67
N THR A 346 -14.70 -10.67 -1.45
CA THR A 346 -13.94 -9.52 -0.94
C THR A 346 -14.01 -8.33 -1.90
N SER A 347 -13.82 -8.58 -3.20
CA SER A 347 -13.92 -7.56 -4.23
C SER A 347 -15.32 -6.98 -4.36
N ALA A 348 -16.35 -7.82 -4.27
CA ALA A 348 -17.75 -7.40 -4.32
C ALA A 348 -18.14 -6.55 -3.10
N THR A 349 -17.63 -6.89 -1.91
CA THR A 349 -17.82 -6.08 -0.70
C THR A 349 -17.25 -4.68 -0.86
N ASN A 350 -15.95 -4.56 -1.19
CA ASN A 350 -15.29 -3.28 -1.33
C ASN A 350 -15.79 -2.50 -2.55
N GLY A 351 -15.98 -3.17 -3.69
CA GLY A 351 -16.51 -2.58 -4.92
C GLY A 351 -17.94 -2.09 -4.80
N GLY A 352 -18.77 -2.77 -4.00
CA GLY A 352 -20.15 -2.38 -3.70
C GLY A 352 -20.29 -1.16 -2.78
N GLY A 353 -19.22 -0.75 -2.12
CA GLY A 353 -19.20 0.40 -1.20
C GLY A 353 -19.00 0.04 0.27
N GLY A 354 -18.69 -1.21 0.58
CA GLY A 354 -18.22 -1.64 1.91
C GLY A 354 -16.80 -1.15 2.22
N CYS A 355 -16.41 -1.26 3.47
CA CYS A 355 -15.10 -0.85 3.97
C CYS A 355 -14.41 -2.01 4.69
N GLY A 356 -13.27 -2.46 4.15
CA GLY A 356 -12.46 -3.50 4.79
C GLY A 356 -11.17 -3.81 4.05
N GLY A 357 -10.33 -4.64 4.67
CA GLY A 357 -9.01 -5.01 4.19
C GLY A 357 -8.97 -6.33 3.43
N THR A 358 -7.82 -6.58 2.80
CA THR A 358 -7.48 -7.83 2.11
C THR A 358 -6.61 -8.75 2.97
N PHE A 359 -6.29 -8.35 4.20
CA PHE A 359 -5.40 -9.07 5.09
C PHE A 359 -6.05 -10.39 5.58
N ALA A 360 -7.18 -10.34 6.33
CA ALA A 360 -7.90 -11.53 6.73
C ALA A 360 -8.31 -12.44 5.55
N PRO A 361 -8.79 -11.91 4.40
CA PRO A 361 -8.99 -12.73 3.22
C PRO A 361 -7.75 -13.48 2.74
N SER A 362 -6.54 -12.90 2.81
CA SER A 362 -5.30 -13.59 2.43
C SER A 362 -4.95 -14.72 3.41
N LEU A 363 -5.12 -14.49 4.72
CA LEU A 363 -4.96 -15.53 5.75
C LEU A 363 -5.96 -16.67 5.55
N PHE A 364 -7.23 -16.33 5.30
CA PHE A 364 -8.29 -17.31 5.04
C PHE A 364 -7.96 -18.19 3.84
N ILE A 365 -7.64 -17.60 2.70
CA ILE A 365 -7.28 -18.32 1.49
C ILE A 365 -6.03 -19.17 1.72
N GLY A 366 -5.05 -18.64 2.46
CA GLY A 366 -3.84 -19.37 2.85
C GLY A 366 -4.15 -20.62 3.67
N CYS A 367 -5.01 -20.50 4.69
CA CYS A 367 -5.46 -21.63 5.50
C CYS A 367 -6.11 -22.72 4.63
N PHE A 368 -7.03 -22.33 3.76
CA PHE A 368 -7.73 -23.25 2.86
C PHE A 368 -6.78 -23.87 1.83
N THR A 369 -5.80 -23.11 1.31
CA THR A 369 -4.79 -23.62 0.39
C THR A 369 -3.92 -24.69 1.05
N GLY A 370 -3.41 -24.39 2.26
CA GLY A 370 -2.55 -25.34 3.00
C GLY A 370 -3.30 -26.60 3.40
N PHE A 371 -4.54 -26.48 3.86
CA PHE A 371 -5.40 -27.61 4.19
C PHE A 371 -5.70 -28.47 2.95
N LEU A 372 -6.11 -27.86 1.85
CA LEU A 372 -6.42 -28.55 0.59
C LEU A 372 -5.17 -29.27 0.04
N PHE A 373 -4.01 -28.59 0.06
CA PHE A 373 -2.74 -29.17 -0.36
C PHE A 373 -2.41 -30.44 0.46
N SER A 374 -2.50 -30.35 1.79
CA SER A 374 -2.22 -31.47 2.67
C SER A 374 -3.17 -32.66 2.44
N ARG A 375 -4.48 -32.39 2.32
CA ARG A 375 -5.47 -33.45 2.04
C ARG A 375 -5.21 -34.14 0.71
N LEU A 376 -4.95 -33.36 -0.36
CA LEU A 376 -4.64 -33.94 -1.68
C LEU A 376 -3.31 -34.71 -1.66
N TRP A 377 -2.31 -34.24 -0.92
CA TRP A 377 -1.03 -34.91 -0.75
C TRP A 377 -1.19 -36.27 -0.07
N ASN A 378 -1.92 -36.29 1.05
CA ASN A 378 -2.11 -37.50 1.86
C ASN A 378 -3.03 -38.53 1.15
N ILE A 379 -4.09 -38.11 0.46
CA ILE A 379 -5.00 -39.00 -0.26
C ILE A 379 -4.29 -39.69 -1.44
N ASN A 380 -3.36 -38.97 -2.12
CA ASN A 380 -2.61 -39.54 -3.25
C ASN A 380 -1.30 -40.20 -2.82
N GLU A 381 -1.01 -40.29 -1.53
CA GLU A 381 0.19 -40.93 -0.98
C GLU A 381 1.50 -40.47 -1.65
N ILE A 382 1.63 -39.16 -1.93
CA ILE A 382 2.73 -38.57 -2.73
C ILE A 382 4.09 -38.70 -1.98
N GLY A 383 4.07 -38.93 -0.67
CA GLY A 383 5.30 -39.05 0.13
C GLY A 383 5.00 -39.14 1.62
N VAL A 384 5.87 -38.54 2.45
CA VAL A 384 5.68 -38.53 3.90
C VAL A 384 4.38 -37.84 4.27
N TYR A 385 3.64 -38.38 5.24
CA TYR A 385 2.42 -37.79 5.76
C TYR A 385 2.63 -36.36 6.23
N VAL A 386 1.78 -35.44 5.77
CA VAL A 386 1.80 -34.02 6.10
C VAL A 386 0.54 -33.66 6.88
N PRO A 387 0.67 -33.18 8.15
CA PRO A 387 -0.48 -32.86 8.99
C PRO A 387 -1.28 -31.67 8.44
N GLU A 388 -2.58 -31.85 8.30
CA GLU A 388 -3.49 -30.85 7.71
C GLU A 388 -3.47 -29.52 8.43
N LYS A 389 -3.45 -29.53 9.76
CA LYS A 389 -3.41 -28.31 10.58
C LYS A 389 -2.11 -27.55 10.42
N ASN A 390 -0.97 -28.26 10.45
CA ASN A 390 0.33 -27.63 10.29
C ASN A 390 0.43 -26.96 8.92
N PHE A 391 0.00 -27.66 7.87
CA PHE A 391 0.05 -27.14 6.50
C PHE A 391 -0.97 -26.02 6.27
N ALA A 392 -2.11 -26.03 6.96
CA ALA A 392 -3.06 -24.90 6.95
C ALA A 392 -2.40 -23.62 7.51
N LEU A 393 -1.66 -23.72 8.63
CA LEU A 393 -0.89 -22.58 9.19
C LEU A 393 0.22 -22.10 8.23
N LEU A 394 0.96 -23.04 7.66
CA LEU A 394 2.02 -22.72 6.69
C LEU A 394 1.44 -22.02 5.46
N GLY A 395 0.29 -22.46 4.99
CA GLY A 395 -0.44 -21.81 3.90
C GLY A 395 -0.86 -20.38 4.23
N MET A 396 -1.32 -20.12 5.48
CA MET A 396 -1.66 -18.75 5.93
C MET A 396 -0.47 -17.80 5.75
N ALA A 397 0.70 -18.19 6.26
CA ALA A 397 1.93 -17.40 6.11
C ALA A 397 2.34 -17.26 4.63
N GLY A 398 2.27 -18.34 3.86
CA GLY A 398 2.67 -18.36 2.45
C GLY A 398 1.83 -17.43 1.56
N VAL A 399 0.51 -17.54 1.60
CA VAL A 399 -0.37 -16.67 0.79
C VAL A 399 -0.29 -15.22 1.24
N MET A 400 -0.22 -14.96 2.55
CA MET A 400 -0.02 -13.61 3.06
C MET A 400 1.30 -13.00 2.55
N SER A 401 2.39 -13.78 2.61
CA SER A 401 3.71 -13.38 2.12
C SER A 401 3.68 -13.03 0.63
N GLY A 402 2.98 -13.83 -0.18
CA GLY A 402 2.85 -13.60 -1.61
C GLY A 402 1.96 -12.40 -1.96
N VAL A 403 0.78 -12.25 -1.33
CA VAL A 403 -0.16 -11.16 -1.63
C VAL A 403 0.39 -9.80 -1.19
N MET A 404 1.04 -9.73 -0.04
CA MET A 404 1.52 -8.47 0.55
C MET A 404 2.97 -8.16 0.24
N HIS A 405 3.73 -9.11 -0.33
CA HIS A 405 5.19 -9.03 -0.49
C HIS A 405 5.90 -8.79 0.86
N ALA A 406 5.42 -9.47 1.90
CA ALA A 406 5.86 -9.29 3.27
C ALA A 406 6.09 -10.66 3.94
N PRO A 407 7.18 -11.38 3.58
CA PRO A 407 7.45 -12.71 4.11
C PRO A 407 7.73 -12.70 5.60
N LEU A 408 8.48 -11.74 6.14
CA LEU A 408 8.76 -11.66 7.57
C LEU A 408 7.49 -11.41 8.37
N THR A 409 6.61 -10.53 7.89
CA THR A 409 5.30 -10.28 8.53
C THR A 409 4.48 -11.57 8.60
N GLY A 410 4.43 -12.34 7.51
CA GLY A 410 3.72 -13.63 7.49
C GLY A 410 4.29 -14.63 8.50
N ILE A 411 5.62 -14.76 8.56
CA ILE A 411 6.31 -15.67 9.48
C ILE A 411 6.04 -15.29 10.93
N PHE A 412 6.33 -14.04 11.33
CA PHE A 412 6.21 -13.61 12.71
C PHE A 412 4.75 -13.56 13.17
N LEU A 413 3.82 -13.14 12.30
CA LEU A 413 2.42 -13.11 12.65
C LEU A 413 1.90 -14.51 12.99
N ILE A 414 2.15 -15.49 12.13
CA ILE A 414 1.66 -16.85 12.37
C ILE A 414 2.37 -17.49 13.57
N ALA A 415 3.66 -17.23 13.77
CA ALA A 415 4.39 -17.69 14.95
C ALA A 415 3.80 -17.11 16.26
N GLU A 416 3.52 -15.81 16.31
CA GLU A 416 2.92 -15.17 17.50
C GLU A 416 1.46 -15.57 17.70
N LEU A 417 0.66 -15.69 16.63
CA LEU A 417 -0.74 -16.13 16.70
C LEU A 417 -0.91 -17.56 17.21
N THR A 418 0.08 -18.42 16.97
CA THR A 418 0.06 -19.82 17.42
C THR A 418 0.76 -20.04 18.76
N GLY A 419 1.24 -18.96 19.37
CA GLY A 419 1.87 -18.99 20.70
C GLY A 419 3.23 -19.68 20.75
N GLY A 420 3.92 -19.87 19.60
CA GLY A 420 5.21 -20.52 19.61
C GLY A 420 6.00 -20.49 18.30
N TYR A 421 7.31 -20.68 18.42
CA TYR A 421 8.26 -20.69 17.30
C TYR A 421 8.61 -22.11 16.80
N SER A 422 7.90 -23.14 17.25
CA SER A 422 8.16 -24.54 16.88
C SER A 422 8.04 -24.80 15.36
N MET A 423 7.16 -24.03 14.68
CA MET A 423 6.97 -24.11 13.22
C MET A 423 7.77 -23.04 12.45
N PHE A 424 8.75 -22.37 13.09
CA PHE A 424 9.42 -21.20 12.49
C PHE A 424 10.18 -21.57 11.21
N MET A 425 10.91 -22.70 11.21
CA MET A 425 11.66 -23.16 10.03
C MET A 425 10.75 -23.45 8.82
N PRO A 426 9.70 -24.27 8.94
CA PRO A 426 8.77 -24.47 7.81
C PRO A 426 8.01 -23.20 7.40
N LEU A 427 7.68 -22.30 8.33
CA LEU A 427 7.09 -21.00 8.00
C LEU A 427 8.02 -20.17 7.13
N MET A 428 9.33 -20.15 7.43
CA MET A 428 10.32 -19.46 6.59
C MET A 428 10.39 -20.07 5.19
N ILE A 429 10.47 -21.40 5.07
CA ILE A 429 10.55 -22.08 3.76
C ILE A 429 9.33 -21.72 2.91
N VAL A 430 8.13 -21.91 3.43
CA VAL A 430 6.89 -21.67 2.68
C VAL A 430 6.73 -20.19 2.31
N SER A 431 6.99 -19.28 3.24
CA SER A 431 6.85 -17.83 3.01
C SER A 431 7.84 -17.31 1.97
N VAL A 432 9.10 -17.73 2.04
CA VAL A 432 10.13 -17.33 1.08
C VAL A 432 9.85 -17.93 -0.29
N CYS A 433 9.49 -19.22 -0.38
CA CYS A 433 9.14 -19.84 -1.66
C CYS A 433 7.91 -19.17 -2.31
N ALA A 434 6.90 -18.82 -1.52
CA ALA A 434 5.73 -18.12 -2.02
C ALA A 434 6.09 -16.71 -2.54
N TYR A 435 6.89 -15.97 -1.79
CA TYR A 435 7.38 -14.65 -2.19
C TYR A 435 8.23 -14.71 -3.47
N LEU A 436 9.19 -15.64 -3.55
CA LEU A 436 10.02 -15.82 -4.73
C LEU A 436 9.19 -16.22 -5.96
N THR A 437 8.15 -17.01 -5.77
CA THR A 437 7.25 -17.41 -6.87
C THR A 437 6.45 -16.22 -7.38
N ILE A 438 5.86 -15.41 -6.51
CA ILE A 438 5.00 -14.30 -6.95
C ILE A 438 5.77 -13.15 -7.58
N ILE A 439 6.98 -12.83 -7.11
CA ILE A 439 7.77 -11.69 -7.60
C ILE A 439 8.17 -11.85 -9.08
N ILE A 440 8.22 -13.07 -9.59
CA ILE A 440 8.46 -13.36 -11.00
C ILE A 440 7.34 -12.81 -11.89
N PHE A 441 6.09 -12.83 -11.39
CA PHE A 441 4.91 -12.44 -12.17
C PHE A 441 4.40 -11.04 -11.84
N GLU A 442 4.47 -10.64 -10.59
CA GLU A 442 3.97 -9.37 -10.06
C GLU A 442 5.06 -8.71 -9.21
N PRO A 443 5.71 -7.64 -9.71
CA PRO A 443 6.83 -6.99 -9.00
C PRO A 443 6.38 -6.16 -7.80
N HIS A 444 5.09 -5.89 -7.65
CA HIS A 444 4.53 -5.05 -6.59
C HIS A 444 3.46 -5.80 -5.79
N SER A 445 3.44 -5.55 -4.47
CA SER A 445 2.35 -6.03 -3.61
C SER A 445 0.99 -5.49 -4.06
N ILE A 446 -0.09 -6.09 -3.58
CA ILE A 446 -1.46 -5.61 -3.85
C ILE A 446 -1.66 -4.13 -3.50
N TYR A 447 -0.96 -3.62 -2.48
CA TYR A 447 -1.02 -2.22 -2.06
C TYR A 447 -0.16 -1.32 -2.95
N GLY A 448 1.06 -1.75 -3.26
CA GLY A 448 2.00 -1.04 -4.12
C GLY A 448 1.53 -0.94 -5.57
N SER A 449 0.92 -2.00 -6.11
CA SER A 449 0.38 -2.03 -7.48
C SER A 449 -0.65 -0.93 -7.74
N ARG A 450 -1.50 -0.59 -6.74
CA ARG A 450 -2.47 0.50 -6.85
C ARG A 450 -1.81 1.88 -6.94
N LEU A 451 -0.73 2.11 -6.20
CA LEU A 451 0.06 3.35 -6.26
C LEU A 451 0.90 3.43 -7.53
N ALA A 452 1.48 2.30 -7.97
CA ALA A 452 2.23 2.21 -9.21
C ALA A 452 1.36 2.58 -10.43
N LYS A 453 0.13 2.09 -10.49
CA LYS A 453 -0.84 2.45 -11.54
C LYS A 453 -1.20 3.95 -11.56
N GLN A 454 -1.03 4.65 -10.44
CA GLN A 454 -1.25 6.10 -10.33
C GLN A 454 0.03 6.93 -10.56
N GLY A 455 1.17 6.27 -10.82
CA GLY A 455 2.48 6.93 -10.95
C GLY A 455 2.99 7.59 -9.66
N LYS A 456 2.51 7.11 -8.49
CA LYS A 456 2.77 7.73 -7.18
C LYS A 456 3.51 6.80 -6.21
N LEU A 457 4.02 5.67 -6.70
CA LEU A 457 4.80 4.74 -5.89
C LEU A 457 6.23 5.24 -5.77
N ILE A 458 6.64 5.58 -4.55
CA ILE A 458 8.04 5.85 -4.19
C ILE A 458 8.62 4.55 -3.65
N THR A 459 9.52 3.94 -4.40
CA THR A 459 10.31 2.78 -3.96
C THR A 459 11.54 3.26 -3.19
N HIS A 460 12.20 2.38 -2.42
CA HIS A 460 13.41 2.67 -1.63
C HIS A 460 14.63 3.22 -2.42
N HIS A 461 14.55 3.27 -3.75
CA HIS A 461 15.51 3.99 -4.58
C HIS A 461 15.17 5.48 -4.56
N THR A 462 15.73 6.22 -3.61
CA THR A 462 15.64 7.68 -3.47
C THR A 462 15.84 8.41 -4.81
N ASP A 463 16.73 7.91 -5.64
CA ASP A 463 17.05 8.49 -6.96
C ASP A 463 15.86 8.45 -7.93
N HIS A 464 15.15 7.32 -8.02
CA HIS A 464 13.94 7.20 -8.84
C HIS A 464 12.76 7.97 -8.28
N ALA A 465 12.64 8.04 -6.97
CA ALA A 465 11.57 8.76 -6.29
C ALA A 465 11.66 10.27 -6.54
N VAL A 466 12.85 10.84 -6.39
CA VAL A 466 13.09 12.28 -6.63
C VAL A 466 12.79 12.65 -8.09
N LEU A 467 13.24 11.84 -9.06
CA LEU A 467 12.97 12.07 -10.47
C LEU A 467 11.48 11.98 -10.81
N THR A 468 10.73 11.10 -10.13
CA THR A 468 9.27 10.96 -10.34
C THR A 468 8.49 12.15 -9.77
N LEU A 469 9.00 12.77 -8.70
CA LEU A 469 8.40 13.95 -8.06
C LEU A 469 8.77 15.27 -8.76
N MET A 470 9.87 15.28 -9.53
CA MET A 470 10.30 16.46 -10.28
C MET A 470 9.31 16.77 -11.40
N ASN A 471 8.77 17.97 -11.39
CA ASN A 471 7.97 18.49 -12.50
C ASN A 471 8.91 19.06 -13.56
N LEU A 472 8.79 18.59 -14.81
CA LEU A 472 9.55 19.08 -15.96
C LEU A 472 9.47 20.60 -16.08
N ASP A 473 8.30 21.17 -15.88
CA ASP A 473 8.05 22.61 -16.02
C ASP A 473 8.87 23.46 -15.03
N SER A 474 9.24 22.92 -13.88
CA SER A 474 10.04 23.58 -12.84
C SER A 474 11.53 23.69 -13.19
N VAL A 475 12.02 22.88 -14.11
CA VAL A 475 13.42 22.85 -14.53
C VAL A 475 13.67 23.47 -15.91
N ILE A 476 12.61 23.84 -16.63
CA ILE A 476 12.74 24.54 -17.93
C ILE A 476 13.30 25.95 -17.70
N GLU A 477 14.40 26.24 -18.41
CA GLU A 477 14.97 27.58 -18.49
C GLU A 477 14.34 28.30 -19.67
N ARG A 478 13.57 29.35 -19.37
CA ARG A 478 12.79 30.12 -20.36
C ARG A 478 13.50 31.40 -20.77
N ASP A 479 14.57 31.76 -20.07
CA ASP A 479 15.40 32.93 -20.38
C ASP A 479 16.46 32.56 -21.40
N TYR A 480 16.11 32.61 -22.69
CA TYR A 480 17.00 32.35 -23.80
C TYR A 480 16.89 33.44 -24.86
N LEU A 481 18.03 33.77 -25.49
CA LEU A 481 18.06 34.67 -26.65
C LEU A 481 17.97 33.82 -27.91
N SER A 482 17.00 34.11 -28.76
CA SER A 482 16.81 33.43 -30.06
C SER A 482 17.40 34.24 -31.21
N VAL A 483 17.72 33.53 -32.29
CA VAL A 483 18.17 34.10 -33.56
C VAL A 483 17.24 33.65 -34.69
N THR A 484 17.14 34.47 -35.75
CA THR A 484 16.38 34.11 -36.96
C THR A 484 17.32 33.51 -37.99
N PRO A 485 16.84 32.69 -38.94
CA PRO A 485 17.68 32.02 -39.94
C PRO A 485 18.55 32.94 -40.80
N ASP A 486 18.06 34.16 -41.05
CA ASP A 486 18.74 35.15 -41.94
C ASP A 486 19.73 36.05 -41.18
N MET A 487 19.87 35.94 -39.88
CA MET A 487 20.74 36.78 -39.06
C MET A 487 22.20 36.52 -39.36
N GLU A 488 22.95 37.59 -39.58
CA GLU A 488 24.41 37.52 -39.88
C GLU A 488 25.22 37.22 -38.62
N LEU A 489 26.44 36.64 -38.78
CA LEU A 489 27.33 36.29 -37.69
C LEU A 489 27.64 37.46 -36.78
N GLY A 490 27.84 38.68 -37.31
CA GLY A 490 28.08 39.87 -36.51
C GLY A 490 26.96 40.22 -35.53
N GLN A 491 25.70 40.03 -35.97
CA GLN A 491 24.52 40.20 -35.15
C GLN A 491 24.40 39.09 -34.11
N ILE A 492 24.78 37.87 -34.47
CA ILE A 492 24.81 36.72 -33.53
C ILE A 492 25.83 36.97 -32.45
N VAL A 493 27.05 37.43 -32.77
CA VAL A 493 28.09 37.77 -31.81
C VAL A 493 27.62 38.84 -30.83
N HIS A 494 26.91 39.87 -31.31
CA HIS A 494 26.33 40.88 -30.43
C HIS A 494 25.27 40.31 -29.47
N LYS A 495 24.48 39.31 -29.91
CA LYS A 495 23.59 38.59 -29.02
C LYS A 495 24.33 37.70 -28.02
N ILE A 496 25.38 37.00 -28.45
CA ILE A 496 26.23 36.16 -27.60
C ILE A 496 26.85 36.99 -26.45
N SER A 497 27.31 38.23 -26.73
CA SER A 497 27.89 39.10 -25.71
C SER A 497 26.91 39.50 -24.58
N ARG A 498 25.62 39.33 -24.80
CA ARG A 498 24.52 39.59 -23.84
C ARG A 498 23.89 38.34 -23.26
N SER A 499 24.29 37.16 -23.73
CA SER A 499 23.74 35.87 -23.31
C SER A 499 24.65 35.18 -22.30
N HIS A 500 24.05 34.57 -21.29
CA HIS A 500 24.73 33.63 -20.39
C HIS A 500 24.60 32.17 -20.88
N SER A 501 23.81 31.93 -21.93
CA SER A 501 23.57 30.60 -22.50
C SER A 501 24.69 30.20 -23.46
N THR A 502 25.06 28.94 -23.47
CA THR A 502 26.03 28.37 -24.41
C THR A 502 25.41 27.91 -25.72
N VAL A 503 24.07 27.93 -25.82
CA VAL A 503 23.30 27.52 -26.98
C VAL A 503 22.29 28.61 -27.35
N LEU A 504 22.21 28.94 -28.64
CA LEU A 504 21.23 29.88 -29.18
C LEU A 504 20.26 29.14 -30.11
N PRO A 505 18.96 29.11 -29.81
CA PRO A 505 17.95 28.53 -30.71
C PRO A 505 17.76 29.40 -31.96
N VAL A 506 17.67 28.74 -33.10
CA VAL A 506 17.28 29.37 -34.36
C VAL A 506 15.77 29.09 -34.55
N LEU A 507 14.97 30.15 -34.51
CA LEU A 507 13.52 30.06 -34.58
C LEU A 507 13.01 30.66 -35.89
N ASP A 508 11.93 30.07 -36.41
CA ASP A 508 11.16 30.68 -37.49
C ASP A 508 10.26 31.83 -37.00
N ALA A 509 9.52 32.47 -37.91
CA ALA A 509 8.58 33.53 -37.57
C ALA A 509 7.41 33.08 -36.70
N GLY A 510 7.13 31.77 -36.63
CA GLY A 510 6.09 31.14 -35.80
C GLY A 510 6.59 30.71 -34.41
N GLY A 511 7.90 30.81 -34.13
CA GLY A 511 8.51 30.36 -32.87
C GLY A 511 8.88 28.87 -32.87
N SER A 512 8.80 28.20 -34.03
CA SER A 512 9.19 26.79 -34.16
C SER A 512 10.71 26.65 -34.22
N LEU A 513 11.25 25.63 -33.58
CA LEU A 513 12.69 25.39 -33.52
C LEU A 513 13.20 24.76 -34.83
N LEU A 514 13.97 25.51 -35.57
CA LEU A 514 14.64 25.04 -36.82
C LEU A 514 15.95 24.32 -36.52
N GLY A 515 16.75 24.84 -35.58
CA GLY A 515 18.04 24.27 -35.17
C GLY A 515 18.61 25.04 -33.97
N GLU A 516 19.84 24.74 -33.60
CA GLU A 516 20.56 25.40 -32.53
C GLU A 516 21.99 25.75 -32.94
N ILE A 517 22.49 26.87 -32.45
CA ILE A 517 23.87 27.29 -32.59
C ILE A 517 24.59 27.06 -31.27
N ASP A 518 25.49 26.08 -31.26
CA ASP A 518 26.39 25.83 -30.13
C ASP A 518 27.57 26.78 -30.22
N ILE A 519 27.67 27.71 -29.28
CA ILE A 519 28.71 28.76 -29.25
C ILE A 519 30.12 28.16 -29.20
N MET A 520 30.27 27.01 -28.54
CA MET A 520 31.57 26.33 -28.44
C MET A 520 32.03 25.79 -29.80
N LYS A 521 31.11 25.35 -30.66
CA LYS A 521 31.43 24.83 -31.98
C LYS A 521 31.80 25.94 -32.96
N ILE A 522 31.20 27.12 -32.84
CA ILE A 522 31.49 28.25 -33.74
C ILE A 522 32.59 29.19 -33.20
N ARG A 523 33.22 28.84 -32.09
CA ARG A 523 34.25 29.66 -31.43
C ARG A 523 35.34 30.15 -32.39
N ASN A 524 35.75 29.34 -33.34
CA ASN A 524 36.81 29.68 -34.31
C ASN A 524 36.40 30.80 -35.28
N VAL A 525 35.12 31.00 -35.54
CA VAL A 525 34.58 32.01 -36.48
C VAL A 525 34.09 33.25 -35.72
N VAL A 526 33.65 33.14 -34.46
CA VAL A 526 33.16 34.25 -33.65
C VAL A 526 34.21 35.35 -33.45
N PHE A 527 35.51 35.02 -33.36
CA PHE A 527 36.59 35.97 -33.13
C PHE A 527 37.20 36.54 -34.42
N ARG A 528 36.65 36.18 -35.63
CA ARG A 528 37.13 36.69 -36.90
C ARG A 528 36.14 37.72 -37.46
N ILE A 529 36.49 38.99 -37.31
CA ILE A 529 35.63 40.12 -37.71
C ILE A 529 35.36 40.11 -39.24
N GLU A 530 36.33 39.65 -40.02
CA GLU A 530 36.22 39.55 -41.49
C GLU A 530 35.09 38.62 -41.92
N LEU A 531 34.67 37.69 -41.07
CA LEU A 531 33.63 36.72 -41.38
C LEU A 531 32.20 37.14 -40.96
N TYR A 532 32.05 38.32 -40.34
CA TYR A 532 30.79 38.75 -39.75
C TYR A 532 29.65 38.90 -40.75
N HIS A 533 29.96 39.25 -41.99
CA HIS A 533 28.97 39.39 -43.07
C HIS A 533 28.91 38.18 -44.01
N HIS A 534 29.78 37.15 -43.79
CA HIS A 534 29.86 35.99 -44.68
C HIS A 534 28.99 34.81 -44.27
N PHE A 535 28.69 34.69 -42.99
CA PHE A 535 27.91 33.57 -42.45
C PHE A 535 26.57 34.01 -41.90
N LYS A 536 25.51 33.26 -42.24
CA LYS A 536 24.14 33.40 -41.69
C LYS A 536 23.89 32.32 -40.63
N SER A 537 22.92 32.55 -39.75
CA SER A 537 22.45 31.61 -38.71
C SER A 537 22.12 30.25 -39.32
N SER A 538 21.46 30.21 -40.46
CA SER A 538 21.07 28.97 -41.19
C SER A 538 22.25 28.10 -41.61
N GLN A 539 23.44 28.70 -41.80
CA GLN A 539 24.66 27.98 -42.14
C GLN A 539 25.47 27.50 -40.92
N LEU A 540 25.24 28.11 -39.76
CA LEU A 540 25.94 27.81 -38.51
C LEU A 540 25.14 26.92 -37.59
N MET A 541 23.85 26.78 -37.81
CA MET A 541 22.98 25.95 -36.97
C MET A 541 23.22 24.47 -37.23
N THR A 542 22.97 23.69 -36.18
CA THR A 542 22.97 22.22 -36.22
C THR A 542 21.68 21.72 -35.61
N ASP A 543 21.23 20.51 -36.00
CA ASP A 543 20.10 19.88 -35.31
C ASP A 543 20.42 19.58 -33.85
N PRO A 544 19.47 19.79 -32.92
CA PRO A 544 19.60 19.36 -31.54
C PRO A 544 19.82 17.84 -31.45
N LYS A 545 20.65 17.40 -30.49
CA LYS A 545 20.91 15.97 -30.30
C LYS A 545 19.68 15.15 -29.97
N ALA A 546 18.68 15.77 -29.35
CA ALA A 546 17.33 15.26 -29.14
C ALA A 546 16.37 16.44 -28.85
N ARG A 547 15.08 16.20 -29.05
CA ARG A 547 13.99 17.14 -28.74
C ARG A 547 13.10 16.50 -27.70
N LEU A 548 12.68 17.24 -26.67
CA LEU A 548 11.79 16.78 -25.61
C LEU A 548 10.40 17.40 -25.77
N SER A 549 9.36 16.62 -25.51
CA SER A 549 8.00 17.17 -25.34
C SER A 549 7.83 17.70 -23.91
N ASP A 550 7.01 18.71 -23.73
CA ASP A 550 6.65 19.27 -22.42
C ASP A 550 5.91 18.27 -21.51
N THR A 551 5.43 17.16 -22.06
CA THR A 551 4.78 16.06 -21.33
C THR A 551 5.74 14.91 -21.00
N THR A 552 7.03 14.99 -21.38
CA THR A 552 8.01 13.90 -21.18
C THR A 552 8.28 13.71 -19.69
N PRO A 553 8.16 12.46 -19.16
CA PRO A 553 8.51 12.18 -17.77
C PRO A 553 10.00 12.44 -17.48
N MET A 554 10.34 12.94 -16.27
CA MET A 554 11.73 13.27 -15.88
C MET A 554 12.69 12.08 -16.00
N ALA A 555 12.23 10.86 -15.73
CA ALA A 555 13.04 9.65 -15.90
C ALA A 555 13.49 9.46 -17.37
N ASP A 556 12.61 9.77 -18.33
CA ASP A 556 12.93 9.67 -19.77
C ASP A 556 13.79 10.84 -20.23
N VAL A 557 13.62 12.01 -19.63
CA VAL A 557 14.51 13.16 -19.84
C VAL A 557 15.95 12.78 -19.44
N MET A 558 16.14 12.18 -18.26
CA MET A 558 17.48 11.74 -17.81
C MET A 558 18.07 10.66 -18.72
N ARG A 559 17.29 9.65 -19.10
CA ARG A 559 17.74 8.64 -20.09
C ARG A 559 18.16 9.26 -21.41
N THR A 560 17.46 10.32 -21.85
CA THR A 560 17.79 11.03 -23.08
C THR A 560 19.11 11.79 -22.94
N PHE A 561 19.36 12.44 -21.82
CA PHE A 561 20.65 13.05 -21.52
C PHE A 561 21.80 12.04 -21.50
N ASP A 562 21.60 10.87 -20.89
CA ASP A 562 22.61 9.82 -20.78
C ASP A 562 22.92 9.20 -22.16
N ARG A 563 21.88 8.96 -22.98
CA ARG A 563 22.02 8.40 -24.33
C ARG A 563 22.70 9.36 -25.29
N THR A 564 22.38 10.66 -25.21
CA THR A 564 22.85 11.67 -26.17
C THR A 564 24.17 12.32 -25.79
N GLY A 565 24.54 12.28 -24.49
CA GLY A 565 25.66 13.04 -23.93
C GLY A 565 25.50 14.55 -24.14
N ALA A 566 24.27 15.05 -24.23
CA ALA A 566 23.99 16.48 -24.36
C ALA A 566 24.17 17.18 -23.01
N ASN A 567 24.52 18.46 -23.02
CA ASN A 567 24.46 19.31 -21.83
C ASN A 567 23.15 20.08 -21.72
N TRP A 568 22.50 20.32 -22.88
CA TRP A 568 21.26 21.06 -23.03
C TRP A 568 20.33 20.30 -23.99
N LEU A 569 19.04 20.31 -23.71
CA LEU A 569 18.02 19.78 -24.61
C LEU A 569 16.86 20.75 -24.71
N PRO A 570 16.34 21.03 -25.93
CA PRO A 570 15.17 21.86 -26.14
C PRO A 570 13.88 21.13 -25.73
N VAL A 571 12.96 21.86 -25.13
CA VAL A 571 11.60 21.40 -24.80
C VAL A 571 10.62 22.10 -25.70
N LEU A 572 9.81 21.32 -26.41
CA LEU A 572 8.82 21.77 -27.37
C LEU A 572 7.40 21.52 -26.86
N ASP A 573 6.48 22.39 -27.27
CA ASP A 573 5.05 22.15 -27.10
C ASP A 573 4.48 21.20 -28.19
N ALA A 574 3.16 20.94 -28.13
CA ALA A 574 2.47 20.09 -29.09
C ALA A 574 2.52 20.66 -30.54
N GLU A 575 2.70 21.97 -30.69
CA GLU A 575 2.83 22.67 -31.97
C GLU A 575 4.28 22.85 -32.43
N SER A 576 5.24 22.13 -31.79
CA SER A 576 6.70 22.20 -32.07
C SER A 576 7.34 23.57 -31.80
N ARG A 577 6.69 24.45 -31.03
CA ARG A 577 7.27 25.72 -30.60
C ARG A 577 8.16 25.52 -29.38
N LEU A 578 9.24 26.30 -29.32
CA LEU A 578 10.21 26.20 -28.23
C LEU A 578 9.66 26.82 -26.94
N LYS A 579 9.48 25.98 -25.88
CA LYS A 579 9.15 26.44 -24.52
C LYS A 579 10.37 26.89 -23.73
N GLY A 580 11.54 26.34 -24.02
CA GLY A 580 12.80 26.62 -23.34
C GLY A 580 13.78 25.47 -23.45
N TYR A 581 14.85 25.56 -22.67
CA TYR A 581 15.88 24.55 -22.59
C TYR A 581 15.94 23.93 -21.20
N ILE A 582 16.41 22.68 -21.15
CA ILE A 582 16.78 22.03 -19.89
C ILE A 582 18.27 21.74 -19.92
N SER A 583 18.96 22.09 -18.83
CA SER A 583 20.35 21.75 -18.65
C SER A 583 20.52 20.58 -17.65
N ARG A 584 21.49 19.70 -17.93
CA ARG A 584 21.89 18.64 -16.99
C ARG A 584 22.24 19.20 -15.62
N GLN A 585 22.90 20.37 -15.57
CA GLN A 585 23.30 21.03 -14.34
C GLN A 585 22.08 21.50 -13.53
N ARG A 586 21.06 22.05 -14.18
CA ARG A 586 19.84 22.51 -13.49
C ARG A 586 19.05 21.35 -12.90
N ILE A 587 18.93 20.26 -13.67
CA ILE A 587 18.31 19.03 -13.14
C ILE A 587 19.08 18.56 -11.91
N TYR A 588 20.42 18.49 -11.98
CA TYR A 588 21.25 18.03 -10.87
C TYR A 588 21.14 18.94 -9.64
N THR A 589 21.09 20.25 -9.85
CA THR A 589 20.94 21.23 -8.76
C THR A 589 19.57 21.08 -8.09
N MET A 590 18.50 20.95 -8.89
CA MET A 590 17.15 20.74 -8.35
C MET A 590 17.04 19.38 -7.66
N TYR A 591 17.62 18.34 -8.26
CA TYR A 591 17.72 17.01 -7.67
C TYR A 591 18.41 17.05 -6.31
N ARG A 592 19.60 17.68 -6.21
CA ARG A 592 20.30 17.84 -4.93
C ARG A 592 19.50 18.62 -3.91
N LYS A 593 18.80 19.68 -4.34
CA LYS A 593 17.93 20.47 -3.46
C LYS A 593 16.78 19.59 -2.94
N MET A 594 16.12 18.83 -3.80
CA MET A 594 15.05 17.93 -3.38
C MET A 594 15.54 16.79 -2.50
N VAL A 595 16.73 16.23 -2.78
CA VAL A 595 17.36 15.23 -1.91
C VAL A 595 17.74 15.85 -0.56
N ALA A 596 18.29 17.07 -0.53
CA ALA A 596 18.58 17.79 0.70
C ALA A 596 17.28 18.08 1.48
N ASP A 597 16.25 18.63 0.83
CA ASP A 597 14.93 18.86 1.43
C ASP A 597 14.27 17.54 1.93
N MET A 598 14.64 16.38 1.35
CA MET A 598 14.21 15.05 1.81
C MET A 598 15.11 14.46 2.89
N SER A 599 16.35 14.94 3.04
CA SER A 599 17.34 14.44 4.00
C SER A 599 17.58 15.39 5.19
N GLU A 600 17.32 16.69 5.05
CA GLU A 600 17.45 17.70 6.11
C GLU A 600 16.12 17.92 6.86
N ASP A 601 14.97 17.51 6.31
CA ASP A 601 13.70 17.41 6.99
C ASP A 601 13.54 15.98 7.60
#